data_e0b53b1da94c3c03b701ad559f29d745
#
_entry.id   e0b53b1da94c3c03b701ad559f29d745
#
_cell.length_a   1.000
_cell.length_b   1.000
_cell.length_c   1.000
_cell.angle_alpha   90.00
_cell.angle_beta   90.00
_cell.angle_gamma   90.00
#
_symmetry.space_group_name_H-M   'P 1'
#
loop_
_entity.id
_entity.type
_entity.pdbx_description
1 polymer ?
#
loop_
_entity_poly.entity_id
_entity_poly.type
_entity_poly.pdbx_seq_one_letter_code
_entity_poly.pdbx_strand_id
1 'polypeptide(L)'
;MSTAWKITISVVSSVLALILIFLSVYYFWPWNKEFFAVASQEFAIPGLDTQFVPQGFTLIEDYPAETDKYLVCGYMNDGSPSRYYLIDAESGNVDKYFTLEIQEDDADVAVPYTGHAGGVASYGSTLWTVSKVGDSGYCFRFLLSDIVNVPNGSAVAIRDCFITYNNADFVFVNNKMLWVGEFYKSGKYETNTDHHKITRSGEENRAMMYGFNIDESYKYGLLYNDAFPVKAISIPNQVQGVAVTKEGNFILSTSYSLPDSCLYYYKDVLNEPEHGKTNIGPTKIPLWYLDNDSLLMSVNAPAMAEELVINNDRVYILFESACKKYKIFNRKQLKNVYSLPLTHFQVEKN
;
A
#
# COMPACT_ATOMS: atom_id res chain seq x y z
N MET A 1 -19.99 -41.97 38.26
CA MET A 1 -18.89 -41.28 37.52
C MET A 1 -17.60 -41.45 38.32
N SER A 2 -16.57 -42.03 37.71
CA SER A 2 -15.27 -42.22 38.38
C SER A 2 -14.61 -40.89 38.71
N THR A 3 -13.73 -40.85 39.72
CA THR A 3 -12.98 -39.64 40.08
C THR A 3 -12.15 -39.12 38.90
N ALA A 4 -11.56 -40.00 38.11
CA ALA A 4 -10.84 -39.65 36.89
C ALA A 4 -11.73 -38.92 35.89
N TRP A 5 -12.97 -39.35 35.65
CA TRP A 5 -13.93 -38.68 34.78
C TRP A 5 -14.32 -37.30 35.24
N LYS A 6 -14.50 -37.08 36.54
CA LYS A 6 -14.77 -35.76 37.14
C LYS A 6 -13.59 -34.81 36.95
N ILE A 7 -12.36 -35.29 37.12
CA ILE A 7 -11.13 -34.48 36.89
C ILE A 7 -11.03 -34.11 35.43
N THR A 8 -11.24 -35.04 34.51
CA THR A 8 -11.19 -34.77 33.04
C THR A 8 -12.21 -33.69 32.65
N ILE A 9 -13.44 -33.80 33.15
CA ILE A 9 -14.49 -32.78 32.84
C ILE A 9 -14.06 -31.43 33.41
N SER A 10 -13.55 -31.36 34.66
CA SER A 10 -13.13 -30.10 35.24
C SER A 10 -11.99 -29.45 34.45
N VAL A 11 -10.99 -30.22 34.04
CA VAL A 11 -9.89 -29.69 33.23
C VAL A 11 -10.39 -29.18 31.86
N VAL A 12 -11.22 -29.97 31.15
CA VAL A 12 -11.79 -29.57 29.86
C VAL A 12 -12.65 -28.30 29.99
N SER A 13 -13.48 -28.22 31.04
CA SER A 13 -14.30 -27.03 31.30
C SER A 13 -13.46 -25.80 31.59
N SER A 14 -12.37 -25.95 32.35
CA SER A 14 -11.46 -24.85 32.66
C SER A 14 -10.73 -24.35 31.41
N VAL A 15 -10.24 -25.26 30.57
CA VAL A 15 -9.60 -24.90 29.30
C VAL A 15 -10.61 -24.19 28.37
N LEU A 16 -11.85 -24.69 28.29
CA LEU A 16 -12.87 -24.06 27.48
C LEU A 16 -13.21 -22.65 27.98
N ALA A 17 -13.32 -22.47 29.30
CA ALA A 17 -13.55 -21.16 29.91
C ALA A 17 -12.43 -20.16 29.59
N LEU A 18 -11.16 -20.61 29.68
CA LEU A 18 -10.00 -19.79 29.33
C LEU A 18 -10.01 -19.38 27.84
N ILE A 19 -10.35 -20.32 26.95
CA ILE A 19 -10.51 -20.03 25.51
C ILE A 19 -11.62 -18.99 25.30
N LEU A 20 -12.76 -19.11 25.94
CA LEU A 20 -13.86 -18.17 25.82
C LEU A 20 -13.48 -16.78 26.34
N ILE A 21 -12.77 -16.71 27.47
CA ILE A 21 -12.26 -15.44 28.01
C ILE A 21 -11.26 -14.82 27.04
N PHE A 22 -10.30 -15.61 26.52
CA PHE A 22 -9.36 -15.13 25.52
C PHE A 22 -10.05 -14.58 24.28
N LEU A 23 -11.00 -15.32 23.71
CA LEU A 23 -11.78 -14.88 22.56
C LEU A 23 -12.59 -13.62 22.86
N SER A 24 -13.19 -13.54 24.06
CA SER A 24 -13.91 -12.33 24.48
C SER A 24 -12.99 -11.12 24.55
N VAL A 25 -11.82 -11.25 25.15
CA VAL A 25 -10.82 -10.17 25.18
C VAL A 25 -10.36 -9.84 23.78
N TYR A 26 -10.03 -10.84 22.96
CA TYR A 26 -9.52 -10.63 21.62
C TYR A 26 -10.50 -9.86 20.71
N TYR A 27 -11.79 -10.19 20.75
CA TYR A 27 -12.79 -9.56 19.87
C TYR A 27 -13.47 -8.32 20.43
N PHE A 28 -13.62 -8.20 21.75
CA PHE A 28 -14.43 -7.15 22.38
C PHE A 28 -13.60 -6.09 23.13
N TRP A 29 -12.29 -6.30 23.34
CA TRP A 29 -11.46 -5.28 23.94
C TRP A 29 -11.41 -4.03 23.04
N PRO A 30 -11.41 -2.81 23.61
CA PRO A 30 -11.36 -1.57 22.82
C PRO A 30 -9.92 -1.29 22.27
N TRP A 31 -9.47 -2.19 21.38
CA TRP A 31 -8.19 -2.04 20.70
C TRP A 31 -8.15 -0.73 19.89
N ASN A 32 -6.96 -0.11 19.82
CA ASN A 32 -6.70 1.10 19.04
C ASN A 32 -7.64 2.28 19.39
N LYS A 33 -8.06 2.40 20.67
CA LYS A 33 -8.97 3.47 21.12
C LYS A 33 -8.45 4.87 20.79
N GLU A 34 -7.13 5.08 20.86
CA GLU A 34 -6.48 6.37 20.57
C GLU A 34 -6.60 6.72 19.08
N PHE A 35 -6.38 5.74 18.20
CA PHE A 35 -6.64 5.89 16.76
C PHE A 35 -8.10 6.29 16.50
N PHE A 36 -9.06 5.54 17.03
CA PHE A 36 -10.49 5.80 16.79
C PHE A 36 -11.01 7.08 17.48
N ALA A 37 -10.29 7.64 18.44
CA ALA A 37 -10.65 8.91 19.06
C ALA A 37 -10.44 10.11 18.12
N VAL A 38 -9.55 9.98 17.13
CA VAL A 38 -9.18 11.06 16.19
C VAL A 38 -9.49 10.73 14.73
N ALA A 39 -9.65 9.44 14.41
CA ALA A 39 -9.96 8.99 13.06
C ALA A 39 -11.40 9.29 12.67
N SER A 40 -11.59 9.73 11.42
CA SER A 40 -12.89 9.80 10.78
C SER A 40 -13.10 8.55 9.92
N GLN A 41 -14.32 8.04 9.92
CA GLN A 41 -14.75 7.02 8.98
C GLN A 41 -15.19 7.71 7.69
N GLU A 42 -14.60 7.31 6.59
CA GLU A 42 -14.85 7.90 5.28
C GLU A 42 -15.82 7.01 4.47
N PHE A 43 -15.43 6.56 3.32
CA PHE A 43 -16.29 5.76 2.44
C PHE A 43 -16.05 4.24 2.60
N ALA A 44 -17.02 3.45 2.12
CA ALA A 44 -16.93 2.00 2.17
C ALA A 44 -15.88 1.46 1.19
N ILE A 45 -15.03 0.53 1.67
CA ILE A 45 -14.07 -0.18 0.81
C ILE A 45 -14.88 -1.08 -0.13
N PRO A 46 -14.73 -0.93 -1.46
CA PRO A 46 -15.51 -1.69 -2.43
C PRO A 46 -15.08 -3.17 -2.49
N GLY A 47 -15.96 -4.00 -3.01
CA GLY A 47 -15.65 -5.40 -3.35
C GLY A 47 -15.46 -6.36 -2.18
N LEU A 48 -15.62 -5.94 -0.92
CA LEU A 48 -15.42 -6.78 0.27
C LEU A 48 -16.41 -7.97 0.36
N ASP A 49 -17.50 -7.94 -0.36
CA ASP A 49 -18.47 -9.04 -0.51
C ASP A 49 -18.05 -10.08 -1.56
N THR A 50 -16.98 -9.81 -2.31
CA THR A 50 -16.39 -10.70 -3.33
C THR A 50 -15.09 -11.36 -2.82
N GLN A 51 -14.25 -11.86 -3.71
CA GLN A 51 -12.91 -12.37 -3.38
C GLN A 51 -11.81 -11.28 -3.45
N PHE A 52 -12.22 -10.03 -3.55
CA PHE A 52 -11.32 -8.88 -3.63
C PHE A 52 -10.54 -8.70 -2.34
N VAL A 53 -9.24 -8.46 -2.48
CA VAL A 53 -8.31 -8.09 -1.41
C VAL A 53 -7.73 -6.74 -1.76
N PRO A 54 -8.17 -5.66 -1.09
CA PRO A 54 -7.70 -4.30 -1.39
C PRO A 54 -6.23 -4.15 -1.01
N GLN A 55 -5.44 -3.46 -1.86
CA GLN A 55 -4.00 -3.24 -1.67
C GLN A 55 -3.61 -1.79 -1.94
N GLY A 56 -3.87 -1.29 -3.15
CA GLY A 56 -3.46 0.03 -3.59
C GLY A 56 -4.58 1.06 -3.53
N PHE A 57 -4.19 2.32 -3.33
CA PHE A 57 -5.10 3.43 -3.18
C PHE A 57 -4.45 4.72 -3.67
N THR A 58 -5.12 5.49 -4.54
CA THR A 58 -4.64 6.80 -5.01
C THR A 58 -5.80 7.78 -5.20
N LEU A 59 -5.48 9.07 -5.20
CA LEU A 59 -6.36 10.15 -5.62
C LEU A 59 -6.03 10.50 -7.08
N ILE A 60 -7.04 10.60 -7.92
CA ILE A 60 -6.97 11.15 -9.27
C ILE A 60 -7.56 12.55 -9.20
N GLU A 61 -6.70 13.55 -9.19
CA GLU A 61 -7.11 14.94 -9.24
C GLU A 61 -7.54 15.33 -10.66
N ASP A 62 -8.45 16.28 -10.80
CA ASP A 62 -8.93 16.81 -12.08
C ASP A 62 -9.43 15.71 -13.04
N TYR A 63 -10.13 14.69 -12.53
CA TYR A 63 -10.75 13.67 -13.37
C TYR A 63 -11.69 14.33 -14.39
N PRO A 64 -11.68 13.87 -15.67
CA PRO A 64 -12.53 14.48 -16.69
C PRO A 64 -14.03 14.35 -16.34
N ALA A 65 -14.61 15.29 -15.69
CA ALA A 65 -16.00 15.56 -15.34
C ALA A 65 -16.11 16.43 -14.06
N GLU A 66 -15.02 17.14 -13.67
CA GLU A 66 -15.00 18.20 -12.66
C GLU A 66 -14.96 17.72 -11.18
N THR A 67 -14.84 16.43 -10.89
CA THR A 67 -14.70 15.93 -9.52
C THR A 67 -13.50 15.01 -9.39
N ASP A 68 -12.79 15.12 -8.29
CA ASP A 68 -11.72 14.19 -7.96
C ASP A 68 -12.27 12.77 -7.76
N LYS A 69 -11.45 11.78 -8.06
CA LYS A 69 -11.80 10.38 -7.88
C LYS A 69 -10.74 9.67 -7.05
N TYR A 70 -11.19 8.79 -6.17
CA TYR A 70 -10.31 7.77 -5.61
C TYR A 70 -10.28 6.54 -6.51
N LEU A 71 -9.12 5.91 -6.57
CA LEU A 71 -8.95 4.62 -7.22
C LEU A 71 -8.39 3.62 -6.21
N VAL A 72 -9.17 2.57 -5.93
CA VAL A 72 -8.77 1.45 -5.07
C VAL A 72 -8.50 0.24 -5.93
N CYS A 73 -7.34 -0.37 -5.81
CA CYS A 73 -7.00 -1.60 -6.53
C CYS A 73 -6.63 -2.74 -5.58
N GLY A 74 -6.62 -3.94 -6.13
CA GLY A 74 -6.21 -5.14 -5.42
C GLY A 74 -6.43 -6.40 -6.25
N TYR A 75 -5.98 -7.50 -5.73
CA TYR A 75 -6.09 -8.81 -6.37
C TYR A 75 -7.36 -9.55 -5.96
N MET A 76 -7.68 -10.59 -6.74
CA MET A 76 -8.78 -11.50 -6.43
C MET A 76 -8.21 -12.80 -5.85
N ASN A 77 -8.64 -13.18 -4.66
CA ASN A 77 -8.13 -14.38 -3.94
C ASN A 77 -8.48 -15.72 -4.62
N ASP A 78 -9.36 -15.69 -5.62
CA ASP A 78 -9.74 -16.84 -6.45
C ASP A 78 -8.94 -16.91 -7.78
N GLY A 79 -7.97 -16.01 -7.98
CA GLY A 79 -7.15 -15.96 -9.19
C GLY A 79 -7.83 -15.32 -10.42
N SER A 80 -9.04 -14.76 -10.26
CA SER A 80 -9.67 -13.96 -11.31
C SER A 80 -8.93 -12.62 -11.50
N PRO A 81 -9.19 -11.85 -12.58
CA PRO A 81 -8.50 -10.61 -12.87
C PRO A 81 -8.57 -9.60 -11.73
N SER A 82 -7.43 -8.96 -11.43
CA SER A 82 -7.33 -7.91 -10.42
C SER A 82 -8.26 -6.76 -10.74
N ARG A 83 -8.84 -6.13 -9.72
CA ARG A 83 -9.88 -5.11 -9.88
C ARG A 83 -9.41 -3.75 -9.45
N TYR A 84 -9.94 -2.74 -10.15
CA TYR A 84 -9.72 -1.32 -9.92
C TYR A 84 -11.08 -0.66 -9.77
N TYR A 85 -11.38 -0.09 -8.61
CA TYR A 85 -12.66 0.56 -8.30
C TYR A 85 -12.48 2.06 -8.34
N LEU A 86 -13.19 2.73 -9.23
CA LEU A 86 -13.27 4.18 -9.30
C LEU A 86 -14.38 4.67 -8.37
N ILE A 87 -14.04 5.60 -7.50
CA ILE A 87 -14.90 6.08 -6.43
C ILE A 87 -14.96 7.60 -6.50
N ASP A 88 -16.14 8.16 -6.46
CA ASP A 88 -16.32 9.60 -6.39
C ASP A 88 -15.82 10.14 -5.05
N ALA A 89 -14.91 11.12 -5.09
CA ALA A 89 -14.22 11.57 -3.88
C ALA A 89 -15.10 12.42 -2.94
N GLU A 90 -16.17 13.02 -3.47
CA GLU A 90 -17.11 13.82 -2.68
C GLU A 90 -18.15 12.94 -1.99
N SER A 91 -18.80 12.06 -2.76
CA SER A 91 -19.89 11.22 -2.24
C SER A 91 -19.43 9.90 -1.64
N GLY A 92 -18.21 9.42 -1.96
CA GLY A 92 -17.71 8.11 -1.58
C GLY A 92 -18.38 6.94 -2.29
N ASN A 93 -19.21 7.20 -3.32
CA ASN A 93 -19.89 6.18 -4.08
C ASN A 93 -19.00 5.57 -5.15
N VAL A 94 -19.14 4.26 -5.37
CA VAL A 94 -18.44 3.57 -6.47
C VAL A 94 -19.12 3.94 -7.80
N ASP A 95 -18.38 4.55 -8.70
CA ASP A 95 -18.86 4.86 -10.06
C ASP A 95 -18.84 3.60 -10.93
N LYS A 96 -17.72 2.89 -10.91
CA LYS A 96 -17.51 1.64 -11.66
C LYS A 96 -16.31 0.88 -11.14
N TYR A 97 -16.14 -0.37 -11.59
CA TYR A 97 -14.88 -1.07 -11.55
C TYR A 97 -14.44 -1.47 -12.95
N PHE A 98 -13.14 -1.71 -13.11
CA PHE A 98 -12.55 -2.25 -14.34
C PHE A 98 -11.44 -3.24 -13.97
N THR A 99 -10.99 -3.99 -14.95
CA THR A 99 -9.82 -4.87 -14.86
C THR A 99 -8.75 -4.37 -15.82
N LEU A 100 -7.54 -4.89 -15.73
CA LEU A 100 -6.50 -4.62 -16.72
C LEU A 100 -6.25 -5.85 -17.58
N GLU A 101 -5.75 -5.63 -18.80
CA GLU A 101 -5.32 -6.66 -19.73
C GLU A 101 -4.03 -6.29 -20.43
N ILE A 102 -3.22 -7.30 -20.72
CA ILE A 102 -1.96 -7.16 -21.45
C ILE A 102 -2.20 -7.63 -22.88
N GLN A 103 -1.96 -6.76 -23.86
CA GLN A 103 -1.93 -7.13 -25.25
C GLN A 103 -0.53 -7.64 -25.60
N GLU A 104 -0.40 -8.91 -25.94
CA GLU A 104 0.84 -9.46 -26.45
C GLU A 104 0.98 -9.12 -27.95
N ASP A 105 2.19 -8.72 -28.38
CA ASP A 105 2.45 -8.15 -29.70
C ASP A 105 2.00 -9.04 -30.90
N ASP A 106 1.95 -10.36 -30.70
CA ASP A 106 1.60 -11.34 -31.74
C ASP A 106 0.36 -12.19 -31.39
N ALA A 107 -0.38 -11.84 -30.33
CA ALA A 107 -1.55 -12.60 -29.91
C ALA A 107 -2.86 -11.92 -30.29
N ASP A 108 -3.79 -12.68 -30.92
CA ASP A 108 -5.14 -12.19 -31.23
C ASP A 108 -6.02 -11.96 -29.98
N VAL A 109 -5.54 -12.38 -28.79
CA VAL A 109 -6.32 -12.32 -27.54
C VAL A 109 -5.50 -11.67 -26.45
N ALA A 110 -6.04 -10.63 -25.85
CA ALA A 110 -5.46 -9.98 -24.66
C ALA A 110 -5.50 -10.91 -23.44
N VAL A 111 -4.44 -10.89 -22.63
CA VAL A 111 -4.32 -11.69 -21.41
C VAL A 111 -4.77 -10.84 -20.22
N PRO A 112 -5.77 -11.30 -19.43
CA PRO A 112 -6.19 -10.60 -18.23
C PRO A 112 -5.06 -10.47 -17.20
N TYR A 113 -4.91 -9.29 -16.63
CA TYR A 113 -3.95 -9.05 -15.56
C TYR A 113 -4.47 -9.62 -14.25
N THR A 114 -3.75 -10.60 -13.71
CA THR A 114 -4.05 -11.29 -12.43
C THR A 114 -2.97 -11.04 -11.38
N GLY A 115 -2.13 -10.02 -11.57
CA GLY A 115 -1.05 -9.65 -10.67
C GLY A 115 -1.55 -9.19 -9.30
N HIS A 116 -0.64 -9.00 -8.36
CA HIS A 116 -0.98 -8.61 -6.98
C HIS A 116 -1.66 -7.24 -6.91
N ALA A 117 -1.39 -6.33 -7.86
CA ALA A 117 -1.86 -4.95 -7.83
C ALA A 117 -1.56 -4.29 -6.47
N GLY A 118 -0.29 -4.42 -6.02
CA GLY A 118 0.15 -4.04 -4.68
C GLY A 118 0.07 -2.55 -4.41
N GLY A 119 -0.03 -1.71 -5.46
CA GLY A 119 -0.23 -0.27 -5.36
C GLY A 119 -0.75 0.31 -6.66
N VAL A 120 -1.29 1.51 -6.60
CA VAL A 120 -1.69 2.32 -7.77
C VAL A 120 -1.35 3.78 -7.54
N ALA A 121 -0.79 4.45 -8.56
CA ALA A 121 -0.46 5.86 -8.52
C ALA A 121 -0.97 6.58 -9.77
N SER A 122 -1.24 7.88 -9.66
CA SER A 122 -1.71 8.72 -10.75
C SER A 122 -0.88 10.00 -10.87
N TYR A 123 -0.67 10.45 -12.09
CA TYR A 123 -0.11 11.75 -12.40
C TYR A 123 -0.59 12.21 -13.77
N GLY A 124 -1.26 13.35 -13.85
CA GLY A 124 -1.82 13.85 -15.09
C GLY A 124 -2.75 12.83 -15.77
N SER A 125 -2.42 12.44 -16.99
CA SER A 125 -3.19 11.45 -17.77
C SER A 125 -2.72 10.00 -17.56
N THR A 126 -1.68 9.76 -16.76
CA THR A 126 -1.01 8.47 -16.63
C THR A 126 -1.27 7.85 -15.26
N LEU A 127 -1.50 6.54 -15.28
CA LEU A 127 -1.60 5.72 -14.07
C LEU A 127 -0.61 4.57 -14.14
N TRP A 128 -0.14 4.16 -12.97
CA TRP A 128 0.76 3.02 -12.79
C TRP A 128 0.23 2.09 -11.71
N THR A 129 0.40 0.80 -11.92
CA THR A 129 0.21 -0.23 -10.89
C THR A 129 1.42 -1.14 -10.85
N VAL A 130 1.63 -1.81 -9.73
CA VAL A 130 2.83 -2.61 -9.51
C VAL A 130 2.50 -4.04 -9.12
N SER A 131 3.39 -4.94 -9.49
CA SER A 131 3.35 -6.33 -9.08
C SER A 131 4.69 -7.01 -9.27
N LYS A 132 4.98 -7.98 -8.45
CA LYS A 132 6.07 -8.92 -8.67
C LYS A 132 5.64 -10.00 -9.66
N VAL A 133 6.46 -10.27 -10.68
CA VAL A 133 6.27 -11.35 -11.64
C VAL A 133 7.56 -12.20 -11.66
N GLY A 134 7.45 -13.45 -11.24
CA GLY A 134 8.64 -14.28 -10.99
C GLY A 134 9.51 -13.66 -9.90
N ASP A 135 10.77 -13.40 -10.20
CA ASP A 135 11.74 -12.81 -9.26
C ASP A 135 11.94 -11.29 -9.44
N SER A 136 11.20 -10.68 -10.36
CA SER A 136 11.35 -9.26 -10.71
C SER A 136 10.08 -8.46 -10.42
N GLY A 137 10.24 -7.25 -9.91
CA GLY A 137 9.18 -6.28 -9.79
C GLY A 137 8.94 -5.54 -11.10
N TYR A 138 7.67 -5.33 -11.42
CA TYR A 138 7.23 -4.60 -12.61
C TYR A 138 6.28 -3.48 -12.25
N CYS A 139 6.39 -2.39 -12.99
CA CYS A 139 5.41 -1.32 -13.00
C CYS A 139 4.70 -1.31 -14.35
N PHE A 140 3.38 -1.33 -14.34
CA PHE A 140 2.48 -1.41 -15.50
C PHE A 140 1.77 -0.08 -15.66
N ARG A 141 1.87 0.50 -16.86
CA ARG A 141 1.24 1.79 -17.19
C ARG A 141 -0.07 1.62 -17.94
N PHE A 142 -1.06 2.41 -17.60
CA PHE A 142 -2.33 2.56 -18.31
C PHE A 142 -2.77 4.03 -18.29
N LEU A 143 -3.79 4.39 -19.06
CA LEU A 143 -4.15 5.79 -19.28
C LEU A 143 -5.52 6.13 -18.68
N LEU A 144 -5.63 7.34 -18.15
CA LEU A 144 -6.89 7.88 -17.65
C LEU A 144 -7.97 7.93 -18.72
N SER A 145 -7.61 8.29 -19.97
CA SER A 145 -8.54 8.33 -21.12
C SER A 145 -9.22 6.98 -21.38
N ASP A 146 -8.53 5.87 -21.11
CA ASP A 146 -9.08 4.53 -21.32
C ASP A 146 -10.09 4.17 -20.23
N ILE A 147 -9.89 4.70 -19.02
CA ILE A 147 -10.81 4.48 -17.89
C ILE A 147 -12.11 5.29 -18.08
N VAL A 148 -12.01 6.53 -18.53
CA VAL A 148 -13.17 7.45 -18.60
C VAL A 148 -14.35 6.82 -19.34
N ASN A 149 -14.09 6.21 -20.51
CA ASN A 149 -15.12 5.71 -21.40
C ASN A 149 -15.38 4.21 -21.29
N VAL A 150 -14.62 3.48 -20.48
CA VAL A 150 -14.81 2.03 -20.37
C VAL A 150 -16.12 1.71 -19.60
N PRO A 151 -16.94 0.76 -20.05
CA PRO A 151 -18.11 0.31 -19.32
C PRO A 151 -17.72 -0.35 -18.00
N ASN A 152 -18.67 -0.34 -17.04
CA ASN A 152 -18.48 -1.03 -15.77
C ASN A 152 -18.15 -2.52 -15.96
N GLY A 153 -17.09 -2.99 -15.32
CA GLY A 153 -16.64 -4.38 -15.37
C GLY A 153 -15.81 -4.77 -16.60
N SER A 154 -15.50 -3.83 -17.50
CA SER A 154 -14.70 -4.09 -18.68
C SER A 154 -13.20 -4.03 -18.41
N ALA A 155 -12.39 -4.51 -19.35
CA ALA A 155 -10.95 -4.45 -19.29
C ALA A 155 -10.40 -3.16 -19.91
N VAL A 156 -9.29 -2.66 -19.35
CA VAL A 156 -8.50 -1.52 -19.82
C VAL A 156 -7.11 -2.05 -20.20
N ALA A 157 -6.60 -1.61 -21.34
CA ALA A 157 -5.31 -2.06 -21.84
C ALA A 157 -4.15 -1.49 -21.01
N ILE A 158 -3.22 -2.35 -20.60
CA ILE A 158 -1.88 -1.96 -20.17
C ILE A 158 -1.13 -1.50 -21.44
N ARG A 159 -0.60 -0.29 -21.39
CA ARG A 159 0.08 0.35 -22.54
C ARG A 159 1.54 -0.10 -22.66
N ASP A 160 2.18 -0.29 -21.53
CA ASP A 160 3.56 -0.75 -21.41
C ASP A 160 3.90 -1.12 -19.96
N CYS A 161 5.06 -1.75 -19.75
CA CYS A 161 5.58 -2.06 -18.43
C CYS A 161 7.10 -1.96 -18.42
N PHE A 162 7.67 -1.80 -17.21
CA PHE A 162 9.11 -1.76 -17.01
C PHE A 162 9.52 -2.45 -15.71
N ILE A 163 10.77 -2.88 -15.63
CA ILE A 163 11.37 -3.47 -14.43
C ILE A 163 11.72 -2.36 -13.43
N THR A 164 11.39 -2.55 -12.16
CA THR A 164 11.53 -1.54 -11.10
C THR A 164 12.80 -1.66 -10.28
N TYR A 165 13.62 -2.71 -10.49
CA TYR A 165 14.85 -3.02 -9.75
C TYR A 165 14.66 -3.39 -8.27
N ASN A 166 13.41 -3.58 -7.84
CA ASN A 166 13.00 -4.07 -6.52
C ASN A 166 11.77 -4.99 -6.65
N ASN A 167 11.16 -5.42 -5.55
CA ASN A 167 10.00 -6.34 -5.60
C ASN A 167 8.69 -5.70 -6.07
N ALA A 168 8.60 -4.36 -6.13
CA ALA A 168 7.42 -3.61 -6.58
C ALA A 168 6.13 -3.97 -5.83
N ASP A 169 6.12 -3.71 -4.52
CA ASP A 169 4.99 -4.05 -3.64
C ASP A 169 4.04 -2.87 -3.45
N PHE A 170 4.52 -1.61 -3.57
CA PHE A 170 3.70 -0.39 -3.52
C PHE A 170 4.24 0.69 -4.47
N VAL A 171 3.40 1.69 -4.82
CA VAL A 171 3.76 2.77 -5.73
C VAL A 171 3.01 4.06 -5.39
N PHE A 172 3.71 5.19 -5.41
CA PHE A 172 3.12 6.52 -5.22
C PHE A 172 3.84 7.58 -6.04
N VAL A 173 3.23 8.74 -6.18
CA VAL A 173 3.83 9.91 -6.85
C VAL A 173 4.07 11.02 -5.85
N ASN A 174 5.24 11.63 -5.92
CA ASN A 174 5.57 12.85 -5.20
C ASN A 174 6.51 13.74 -6.03
N ASN A 175 6.20 15.04 -6.15
CA ASN A 175 7.01 16.04 -6.84
C ASN A 175 7.49 15.60 -8.24
N LYS A 176 6.57 15.16 -9.11
CA LYS A 176 6.87 14.65 -10.46
C LYS A 176 7.85 13.47 -10.48
N MET A 177 7.86 12.70 -9.43
CA MET A 177 8.64 11.49 -9.34
C MET A 177 7.73 10.31 -8.98
N LEU A 178 7.80 9.25 -9.75
CA LEU A 178 7.18 7.97 -9.45
C LEU A 178 8.10 7.21 -8.52
N TRP A 179 7.60 6.83 -7.37
CA TRP A 179 8.31 6.02 -6.39
C TRP A 179 7.73 4.61 -6.36
N VAL A 180 8.58 3.62 -6.49
CA VAL A 180 8.22 2.20 -6.36
C VAL A 180 8.99 1.61 -5.20
N GLY A 181 8.28 1.03 -4.25
CA GLY A 181 8.86 0.45 -3.06
C GLY A 181 8.64 -1.05 -2.95
N GLU A 182 9.37 -1.66 -2.03
CA GLU A 182 9.28 -3.09 -1.75
C GLU A 182 8.95 -3.37 -0.29
N PHE A 183 8.34 -4.52 -0.06
CA PHE A 183 7.97 -5.03 1.25
C PHE A 183 8.96 -6.11 1.69
N TYR A 184 9.48 -5.98 2.91
CA TYR A 184 10.35 -7.01 3.49
C TYR A 184 9.72 -7.69 4.70
N LYS A 185 9.78 -9.02 4.74
CA LYS A 185 9.47 -9.83 5.92
C LYS A 185 10.37 -11.05 5.96
N SER A 186 11.23 -11.10 6.97
CA SER A 186 12.18 -12.21 7.17
C SER A 186 11.48 -13.58 7.13
N GLY A 187 12.07 -14.50 6.37
CA GLY A 187 11.62 -15.87 6.21
C GLY A 187 10.42 -16.05 5.28
N LYS A 188 9.85 -14.95 4.72
CA LYS A 188 8.67 -15.05 3.85
C LYS A 188 8.72 -14.16 2.61
N TYR A 189 9.05 -12.89 2.77
CA TYR A 189 9.14 -11.91 1.69
C TYR A 189 10.54 -11.30 1.75
N GLU A 190 11.50 -12.04 1.22
CA GLU A 190 12.89 -11.60 1.19
C GLU A 190 13.12 -10.62 0.04
N THR A 191 13.93 -9.62 0.29
CA THR A 191 14.42 -8.66 -0.70
C THR A 191 15.87 -8.99 -1.08
N ASN A 192 16.37 -8.36 -2.13
CA ASN A 192 17.77 -8.51 -2.50
C ASN A 192 18.67 -8.06 -1.34
N THR A 193 19.71 -8.84 -1.01
CA THR A 193 20.64 -8.51 0.07
C THR A 193 21.38 -7.20 -0.17
N ASP A 194 21.55 -6.77 -1.43
CA ASP A 194 22.09 -5.46 -1.76
C ASP A 194 21.23 -4.29 -1.32
N HIS A 195 19.94 -4.54 -1.02
CA HIS A 195 19.00 -3.56 -0.47
C HIS A 195 19.08 -3.46 1.06
N HIS A 196 19.73 -4.43 1.73
CA HIS A 196 19.92 -4.37 3.18
C HIS A 196 20.98 -3.32 3.52
N LYS A 197 20.60 -2.35 4.33
CA LYS A 197 21.45 -1.21 4.69
C LYS A 197 21.42 -0.98 6.19
N ILE A 198 22.60 -0.81 6.77
CA ILE A 198 22.72 -0.21 8.09
C ILE A 198 22.54 1.30 7.94
N THR A 199 21.57 1.84 8.64
CA THR A 199 21.22 3.26 8.59
C THR A 199 22.23 4.11 9.37
N ARG A 200 22.08 5.44 9.32
CA ARG A 200 22.93 6.37 10.09
C ARG A 200 22.78 6.19 11.59
N SER A 201 21.58 5.89 12.06
CA SER A 201 21.26 5.65 13.47
C SER A 201 21.49 4.20 13.93
N GLY A 202 21.98 3.32 13.04
CA GLY A 202 22.47 1.98 13.37
C GLY A 202 21.45 0.85 13.22
N GLU A 203 20.20 1.12 12.83
CA GLU A 203 19.21 0.09 12.49
C GLU A 203 19.50 -0.53 11.14
N GLU A 204 18.97 -1.71 10.90
CA GLU A 204 19.02 -2.36 9.61
C GLU A 204 17.69 -2.23 8.87
N ASN A 205 17.66 -1.44 7.81
CA ASN A 205 16.59 -1.44 6.82
C ASN A 205 16.88 -2.51 5.77
N ARG A 206 15.85 -3.27 5.38
CA ARG A 206 15.99 -4.36 4.40
C ARG A 206 15.09 -4.20 3.19
N ALA A 207 14.60 -2.98 2.98
CA ALA A 207 13.75 -2.62 1.86
C ALA A 207 14.18 -1.27 1.27
N MET A 208 13.90 -1.10 -0.02
CA MET A 208 14.25 0.09 -0.77
C MET A 208 13.04 0.60 -1.55
N MET A 209 12.97 1.91 -1.74
CA MET A 209 12.13 2.50 -2.77
C MET A 209 12.99 3.29 -3.75
N TYR A 210 12.64 3.20 -5.03
CA TYR A 210 13.34 3.82 -6.14
C TYR A 210 12.48 4.88 -6.80
N GLY A 211 13.08 6.04 -7.09
CA GLY A 211 12.43 7.18 -7.69
C GLY A 211 12.79 7.35 -9.16
N PHE A 212 11.75 7.49 -10.00
CA PHE A 212 11.82 7.67 -11.45
C PHE A 212 11.24 9.03 -11.81
N ASN A 213 11.95 9.85 -12.59
CA ASN A 213 11.43 11.12 -13.06
C ASN A 213 10.26 10.91 -14.01
N ILE A 214 9.14 11.59 -13.78
CA ILE A 214 7.96 11.53 -14.65
C ILE A 214 8.09 12.51 -15.80
N ASP A 215 7.79 12.04 -17.00
CA ASP A 215 7.51 12.83 -18.19
C ASP A 215 6.57 12.02 -19.10
N GLU A 216 5.32 12.44 -19.17
CA GLU A 216 4.25 11.72 -19.89
C GLU A 216 4.46 11.68 -21.43
N SER A 217 5.38 12.48 -21.96
CA SER A 217 5.71 12.49 -23.40
C SER A 217 6.58 11.31 -23.84
N TYR A 218 7.16 10.57 -22.87
CA TYR A 218 8.00 9.42 -23.15
C TYR A 218 7.27 8.09 -22.87
N LYS A 219 7.87 7.01 -23.36
CA LYS A 219 7.45 5.64 -23.03
C LYS A 219 7.46 5.46 -21.49
N TYR A 220 6.57 4.67 -20.97
CA TYR A 220 6.34 4.42 -19.54
C TYR A 220 5.79 5.64 -18.76
N GLY A 221 5.64 6.83 -19.38
CA GLY A 221 5.33 8.09 -18.68
C GLY A 221 6.52 8.60 -17.86
N LEU A 222 7.73 8.15 -18.16
CA LEU A 222 8.95 8.48 -17.44
C LEU A 222 9.94 9.19 -18.34
N LEU A 223 10.71 10.12 -17.74
CA LEU A 223 11.76 10.81 -18.46
C LEU A 223 12.76 9.79 -19.01
N TYR A 224 12.94 9.77 -20.32
CA TYR A 224 13.68 8.80 -21.10
C TYR A 224 13.00 7.40 -21.19
N ASN A 225 13.45 6.60 -22.14
CA ASN A 225 12.84 5.32 -22.50
C ASN A 225 13.51 4.10 -21.83
N ASP A 226 14.43 4.31 -20.90
CA ASP A 226 15.15 3.26 -20.20
C ASP A 226 14.58 2.91 -18.82
N ALA A 227 13.61 3.72 -18.35
CA ALA A 227 12.98 3.54 -17.04
C ALA A 227 14.01 3.28 -15.92
N PHE A 228 15.07 4.10 -15.88
CA PHE A 228 16.14 3.94 -14.90
C PHE A 228 15.90 4.84 -13.67
N PRO A 229 16.00 4.33 -12.44
CA PRO A 229 15.78 5.14 -11.25
C PRO A 229 16.94 6.10 -11.00
N VAL A 230 16.62 7.29 -10.51
CA VAL A 230 17.58 8.37 -10.28
C VAL A 230 17.83 8.67 -8.81
N LYS A 231 16.99 8.13 -7.93
CA LYS A 231 17.09 8.26 -6.47
C LYS A 231 16.70 6.96 -5.80
N ALA A 232 17.24 6.73 -4.60
CA ALA A 232 16.89 5.62 -3.75
C ALA A 232 16.64 6.09 -2.31
N ILE A 233 15.67 5.49 -1.64
CA ILE A 233 15.46 5.65 -0.20
C ILE A 233 15.42 4.27 0.43
N SER A 234 16.28 4.05 1.43
CA SER A 234 16.24 2.86 2.29
C SER A 234 15.16 3.07 3.34
N ILE A 235 14.23 2.13 3.45
CA ILE A 235 13.01 2.23 4.25
C ILE A 235 12.93 1.12 5.29
N PRO A 236 12.18 1.32 6.39
CA PRO A 236 11.93 0.27 7.36
C PRO A 236 11.21 -0.93 6.74
N ASN A 237 11.24 -2.04 7.46
CA ASN A 237 10.60 -3.28 7.03
C ASN A 237 9.08 -3.18 7.08
N GLN A 238 8.37 -3.99 6.28
CA GLN A 238 6.91 -4.17 6.28
C GLN A 238 6.12 -2.91 5.85
N VAL A 239 6.71 -2.04 5.04
CA VAL A 239 5.99 -0.90 4.45
C VAL A 239 5.00 -1.41 3.42
N GLN A 240 3.74 -0.96 3.55
CA GLN A 240 2.63 -1.30 2.65
C GLN A 240 2.21 -0.11 1.77
N GLY A 241 2.48 1.12 2.21
CA GLY A 241 2.15 2.31 1.48
C GLY A 241 2.81 3.55 2.03
N VAL A 242 2.85 4.59 1.22
CA VAL A 242 3.52 5.86 1.53
C VAL A 242 2.69 7.04 1.04
N ALA A 243 2.50 8.03 1.91
CA ALA A 243 2.02 9.34 1.53
C ALA A 243 3.04 10.42 1.92
N VAL A 244 3.11 11.49 1.14
CA VAL A 244 4.05 12.60 1.39
C VAL A 244 3.27 13.89 1.57
N THR A 245 3.53 14.61 2.67
CA THR A 245 2.88 15.88 2.96
C THR A 245 3.37 17.00 2.03
N LYS A 246 2.68 18.12 2.02
CA LYS A 246 3.09 19.32 1.24
C LYS A 246 4.45 19.85 1.65
N GLU A 247 4.86 19.61 2.90
CA GLU A 247 6.18 19.97 3.45
C GLU A 247 7.28 18.97 3.07
N GLY A 248 6.92 17.86 2.37
CA GLY A 248 7.86 16.80 1.98
C GLY A 248 8.06 15.70 3.01
N ASN A 249 7.34 15.73 4.15
CA ASN A 249 7.44 14.70 5.18
C ASN A 249 6.74 13.41 4.74
N PHE A 250 7.31 12.27 5.10
CA PHE A 250 6.82 10.95 4.72
C PHE A 250 5.94 10.35 5.82
N ILE A 251 4.78 9.82 5.45
CA ILE A 251 3.96 8.95 6.30
C ILE A 251 3.99 7.56 5.69
N LEU A 252 4.47 6.56 6.44
CA LEU A 252 4.54 5.18 5.99
C LEU A 252 3.56 4.33 6.79
N SER A 253 2.72 3.54 6.13
CA SER A 253 2.01 2.44 6.79
C SER A 253 2.89 1.21 6.83
N THR A 254 3.04 0.62 8.01
CA THR A 254 3.71 -0.67 8.19
C THR A 254 2.77 -1.67 8.80
N SER A 255 2.63 -2.82 8.17
CA SER A 255 1.67 -3.84 8.57
C SER A 255 2.13 -5.23 8.17
N TYR A 256 1.83 -6.21 9.00
CA TYR A 256 1.93 -7.61 8.63
C TYR A 256 1.02 -8.48 9.48
N SER A 257 0.01 -9.11 8.86
CA SER A 257 -0.89 -10.06 9.52
C SER A 257 -1.72 -9.45 10.66
N LEU A 258 -1.88 -10.14 11.80
CA LEU A 258 -2.81 -9.79 12.89
C LEU A 258 -2.33 -8.72 13.90
N PRO A 259 -1.03 -8.48 14.10
CA PRO A 259 -0.56 -7.37 14.94
C PRO A 259 -1.05 -6.02 14.42
N ASP A 260 -1.14 -5.06 15.34
CA ASP A 260 -1.45 -3.68 14.97
C ASP A 260 -0.44 -3.15 13.96
N SER A 261 -0.93 -2.31 13.05
CA SER A 261 -0.13 -1.54 12.13
C SER A 261 0.50 -0.35 12.85
N CYS A 262 1.57 0.19 12.25
CA CYS A 262 2.16 1.44 12.71
C CYS A 262 2.25 2.42 11.53
N LEU A 263 1.86 3.67 11.78
CA LEU A 263 2.10 4.78 10.88
C LEU A 263 3.34 5.52 11.37
N TYR A 264 4.41 5.47 10.59
CA TYR A 264 5.64 6.22 10.88
C TYR A 264 5.63 7.55 10.15
N TYR A 265 5.94 8.62 10.87
CA TYR A 265 6.07 9.96 10.30
C TYR A 265 7.52 10.41 10.34
N TYR A 266 8.11 10.62 9.16
CA TYR A 266 9.50 11.02 8.98
C TYR A 266 9.59 12.43 8.40
N LYS A 267 10.64 13.17 8.78
CA LYS A 267 10.97 14.45 8.12
C LYS A 267 11.36 14.26 6.66
N ASP A 268 11.26 15.31 5.88
CA ASP A 268 11.73 15.34 4.49
C ASP A 268 13.26 15.15 4.41
N VAL A 269 13.66 13.92 4.12
CA VAL A 269 15.07 13.56 3.92
C VAL A 269 15.59 13.94 2.54
N LEU A 270 14.70 14.12 1.54
CA LEU A 270 15.09 14.48 0.18
C LEU A 270 15.54 15.94 0.05
N ASN A 271 15.22 16.76 1.02
CA ASN A 271 15.69 18.14 1.13
C ASN A 271 17.05 18.26 1.84
N GLU A 272 17.60 17.11 2.32
CA GLU A 272 18.95 17.02 2.87
C GLU A 272 19.94 16.57 1.77
N PRO A 273 21.25 16.81 1.96
CA PRO A 273 22.28 16.16 1.14
C PRO A 273 22.11 14.65 1.15
N GLU A 274 22.50 13.96 0.07
CA GLU A 274 22.47 12.50 0.04
C GLU A 274 23.23 11.90 1.22
N HIS A 275 22.64 10.86 1.82
CA HIS A 275 23.24 10.17 2.96
C HIS A 275 24.28 9.13 2.51
N GLY A 276 24.30 8.79 1.24
CA GLY A 276 25.20 7.84 0.62
C GLY A 276 24.83 7.56 -0.83
N LYS A 277 25.33 6.45 -1.35
CA LYS A 277 25.02 5.97 -2.71
C LYS A 277 24.71 4.48 -2.69
N THR A 278 23.85 4.04 -3.59
CA THR A 278 23.60 2.63 -3.86
C THR A 278 23.83 2.30 -5.32
N ASN A 279 24.12 1.03 -5.61
CA ASN A 279 24.34 0.57 -6.98
C ASN A 279 23.02 0.05 -7.59
N ILE A 280 22.78 0.38 -8.84
CA ILE A 280 21.81 -0.26 -9.72
C ILE A 280 22.61 -0.80 -10.91
N GLY A 281 22.93 -2.08 -10.88
CA GLY A 281 23.92 -2.62 -11.82
C GLY A 281 25.25 -1.86 -11.73
N PRO A 282 25.81 -1.33 -12.83
CA PRO A 282 27.08 -0.58 -12.83
C PRO A 282 26.92 0.88 -12.38
N THR A 283 25.72 1.40 -12.27
CA THR A 283 25.44 2.82 -12.01
C THR A 283 25.22 3.07 -10.52
N LYS A 284 25.80 4.16 -10.01
CA LYS A 284 25.57 4.63 -8.63
C LYS A 284 24.56 5.77 -8.64
N ILE A 285 23.54 5.65 -7.79
CA ILE A 285 22.53 6.69 -7.56
C ILE A 285 22.56 7.17 -6.11
N PRO A 286 22.12 8.42 -5.83
CA PRO A 286 22.00 8.95 -4.48
C PRO A 286 21.06 8.12 -3.62
N LEU A 287 21.41 7.97 -2.33
CA LEU A 287 20.66 7.20 -1.34
C LEU A 287 20.38 8.07 -0.11
N TRP A 288 19.14 8.03 0.36
CA TRP A 288 18.69 8.54 1.65
C TRP A 288 18.19 7.41 2.54
N TYR A 289 18.10 7.68 3.85
CA TYR A 289 17.57 6.72 4.85
C TYR A 289 16.38 7.32 5.56
N LEU A 290 15.29 6.57 5.64
CA LEU A 290 14.27 6.76 6.68
C LEU A 290 14.68 5.92 7.88
N ASP A 291 15.19 6.59 8.90
CA ASP A 291 15.85 6.02 10.08
C ASP A 291 15.40 6.74 11.35
N ASN A 292 15.88 6.33 12.53
CA ASN A 292 15.50 6.96 13.80
C ASN A 292 15.93 8.44 13.89
N ASP A 293 16.98 8.87 13.16
CA ASP A 293 17.39 10.28 13.10
C ASP A 293 16.41 11.16 12.31
N SER A 294 15.63 10.54 11.43
CA SER A 294 14.61 11.21 10.61
C SER A 294 13.18 10.97 11.13
N LEU A 295 12.97 10.01 12.06
CA LEU A 295 11.65 9.71 12.62
C LEU A 295 11.17 10.83 13.55
N LEU A 296 10.01 11.39 13.24
CA LEU A 296 9.36 12.44 14.05
C LEU A 296 8.39 11.86 15.06
N MET A 297 7.58 10.87 14.64
CA MET A 297 6.67 10.16 15.53
C MET A 297 6.17 8.85 14.90
N SER A 298 5.51 8.04 15.73
CA SER A 298 4.78 6.84 15.31
C SER A 298 3.36 6.83 15.89
N VAL A 299 2.41 6.34 15.12
CA VAL A 299 0.99 6.23 15.51
C VAL A 299 0.55 4.79 15.34
N ASN A 300 0.05 4.18 16.42
CA ASN A 300 -0.55 2.84 16.33
C ASN A 300 -1.88 2.91 15.57
N ALA A 301 -2.03 2.04 14.59
CA ALA A 301 -3.23 1.91 13.79
C ALA A 301 -3.76 0.46 13.84
N PRO A 302 -5.04 0.23 13.53
CA PRO A 302 -5.58 -1.13 13.40
C PRO A 302 -4.77 -1.98 12.43
N ALA A 303 -4.76 -3.29 12.67
CA ALA A 303 -4.06 -4.26 11.82
C ALA A 303 -4.47 -4.18 10.35
N MET A 304 -3.53 -4.51 9.45
CA MET A 304 -3.74 -4.62 8.01
C MET A 304 -4.04 -3.26 7.35
N ALA A 305 -3.33 -2.22 7.77
CA ALA A 305 -3.25 -0.96 7.04
C ALA A 305 -2.38 -1.15 5.79
N GLU A 306 -2.90 -0.73 4.67
CA GLU A 306 -2.28 -0.82 3.35
C GLU A 306 -1.84 0.58 2.86
N GLU A 307 -2.17 0.94 1.63
CA GLU A 307 -1.79 2.19 1.00
C GLU A 307 -2.42 3.42 1.67
N LEU A 308 -1.74 4.55 1.54
CA LEU A 308 -2.09 5.85 2.11
C LEU A 308 -2.30 6.89 1.01
N VAL A 309 -3.28 7.78 1.20
CA VAL A 309 -3.48 8.94 0.34
C VAL A 309 -3.66 10.19 1.19
N ILE A 310 -3.00 11.27 0.84
CA ILE A 310 -3.32 12.59 1.40
C ILE A 310 -4.32 13.28 0.47
N ASN A 311 -5.45 13.68 1.06
CA ASN A 311 -6.40 14.58 0.42
C ASN A 311 -6.73 15.71 1.40
N ASN A 312 -6.55 16.95 0.95
CA ASN A 312 -6.63 18.14 1.80
C ASN A 312 -5.68 18.02 3.02
N ASP A 313 -6.19 18.23 4.23
CA ASP A 313 -5.43 18.19 5.48
C ASP A 313 -5.57 16.85 6.23
N ARG A 314 -5.82 15.75 5.50
CA ARG A 314 -6.03 14.42 6.08
C ARG A 314 -5.26 13.35 5.32
N VAL A 315 -4.74 12.36 6.04
CA VAL A 315 -4.23 11.12 5.46
C VAL A 315 -5.30 10.05 5.55
N TYR A 316 -5.69 9.50 4.42
CA TYR A 316 -6.64 8.40 4.24
C TYR A 316 -5.89 7.09 4.25
N ILE A 317 -6.44 6.09 4.91
CA ILE A 317 -5.80 4.79 5.15
C ILE A 317 -6.73 3.70 4.65
N LEU A 318 -6.25 2.92 3.69
CA LEU A 318 -6.91 1.71 3.23
C LEU A 318 -6.62 0.56 4.19
N PHE A 319 -7.60 -0.34 4.39
CA PHE A 319 -7.45 -1.54 5.22
C PHE A 319 -7.95 -2.79 4.48
N GLU A 320 -7.21 -3.89 4.57
CA GLU A 320 -7.66 -5.18 4.01
C GLU A 320 -8.35 -6.10 5.05
N SER A 321 -8.43 -5.69 6.31
CA SER A 321 -8.86 -6.50 7.45
C SER A 321 -10.29 -7.08 7.36
N ALA A 322 -11.18 -6.47 6.57
CA ALA A 322 -12.55 -6.91 6.38
C ALA A 322 -12.77 -7.79 5.14
N CYS A 323 -11.76 -7.99 4.28
CA CYS A 323 -11.88 -8.84 3.10
C CYS A 323 -12.12 -10.31 3.47
N LYS A 324 -12.75 -11.09 2.59
CA LYS A 324 -13.09 -12.49 2.87
C LYS A 324 -11.91 -13.35 3.29
N LYS A 325 -10.72 -13.06 2.76
CA LYS A 325 -9.49 -13.80 3.06
C LYS A 325 -9.09 -13.70 4.53
N TYR A 326 -9.26 -12.53 5.16
CA TYR A 326 -8.69 -12.23 6.47
C TYR A 326 -9.71 -12.00 7.58
N LYS A 327 -10.98 -11.71 7.25
CA LYS A 327 -11.98 -11.29 8.23
C LYS A 327 -12.18 -12.22 9.42
N ILE A 328 -12.03 -13.54 9.24
CA ILE A 328 -12.28 -14.53 10.30
C ILE A 328 -11.23 -14.41 11.43
N PHE A 329 -10.00 -14.09 11.08
CA PHE A 329 -8.88 -14.03 12.03
C PHE A 329 -8.65 -12.62 12.58
N ASN A 330 -9.27 -11.60 11.97
CA ASN A 330 -9.03 -10.23 12.37
C ASN A 330 -10.00 -9.77 13.46
N ARG A 331 -9.44 -9.22 14.55
CA ARG A 331 -10.22 -8.69 15.68
C ARG A 331 -11.02 -7.43 15.34
N LYS A 332 -10.58 -6.66 14.32
CA LYS A 332 -11.24 -5.45 13.81
C LYS A 332 -11.42 -5.57 12.29
N GLN A 333 -12.64 -5.75 11.86
CA GLN A 333 -13.01 -5.83 10.44
C GLN A 333 -13.39 -4.42 9.95
N LEU A 334 -12.41 -3.67 9.46
CA LEU A 334 -12.64 -2.32 8.97
C LEU A 334 -13.18 -2.35 7.55
N LYS A 335 -14.44 -1.97 7.41
CA LYS A 335 -15.16 -1.98 6.12
C LYS A 335 -15.08 -0.66 5.38
N ASN A 336 -14.51 0.35 6.00
CA ASN A 336 -14.36 1.69 5.45
C ASN A 336 -12.88 2.08 5.40
N VAL A 337 -12.56 2.99 4.50
CA VAL A 337 -11.36 3.81 4.57
C VAL A 337 -11.52 4.72 5.78
N TYR A 338 -10.45 4.93 6.52
CA TYR A 338 -10.40 5.88 7.64
C TYR A 338 -9.39 6.97 7.34
N SER A 339 -9.60 8.16 7.90
CA SER A 339 -8.63 9.22 7.77
C SER A 339 -8.23 9.81 9.12
N LEU A 340 -7.00 10.30 9.21
CA LEU A 340 -6.46 11.06 10.33
C LEU A 340 -6.15 12.49 9.88
N PRO A 341 -6.41 13.52 10.70
CA PRO A 341 -5.98 14.87 10.36
C PRO A 341 -4.45 14.94 10.37
N LEU A 342 -3.84 15.64 9.41
CA LEU A 342 -2.39 15.81 9.36
C LEU A 342 -1.83 16.54 10.61
N THR A 343 -2.66 17.33 11.28
CA THR A 343 -2.30 17.94 12.57
C THR A 343 -2.00 16.91 13.66
N HIS A 344 -2.51 15.67 13.53
CA HIS A 344 -2.19 14.58 14.45
C HIS A 344 -0.72 14.14 14.38
N PHE A 345 -0.05 14.42 13.26
CA PHE A 345 1.37 14.14 13.03
C PHE A 345 2.28 15.35 13.30
N GLN A 346 1.70 16.48 13.71
CA GLN A 346 2.50 17.65 14.08
C GLN A 346 3.04 17.46 15.51
N VAL A 347 4.37 17.41 15.63
CA VAL A 347 5.03 17.47 16.94
C VAL A 347 4.83 18.87 17.49
N GLU A 348 4.17 18.99 18.64
CA GLU A 348 4.17 20.28 19.35
C GLU A 348 5.63 20.71 19.58
N LYS A 349 6.01 21.82 18.96
CA LYS A 349 7.29 22.46 19.26
C LYS A 349 7.19 23.05 20.66
N ASN A 350 7.59 22.27 21.69
CA ASN A 350 7.83 22.79 23.03
C ASN A 350 9.10 23.66 23.06
#